data_7f5dea651d6004a2204b3af5615b3aab
#
_entry.id   7f5dea651d6004a2204b3af5615b3aab
#
_cell.length_a   1.000
_cell.length_b   1.000
_cell.length_c   1.000
_cell.angle_alpha   90.00
_cell.angle_beta   90.00
_cell.angle_gamma   90.00
#
_symmetry.space_group_name_H-M   'P 1'
#
loop_
_entity.id
_entity.type
_entity.pdbx_description
1 polymer ?
#
loop_
_entity_poly.entity_id
_entity_poly.type
_entity_poly.pdbx_seq_one_letter_code
_entity_poly.pdbx_strand_id
1 'polypeptide(L)'
;MKRSVKKYIFRKPACVFYDKKVYDEYLVITQHTQPFIDKWLQPFSPVYYNSRAYEDIRDLKCDAYIVGSDQVWRKGCMEEIKDYYFSPIDGRTAKLIAYAASFGIDEWTYSKKETRFCTRKLKEFTAVSVREDSGVELCKRHLNHTAEHVLDPTILLSPADYRKLIGEEGAEKYTNKITAFILDRSEDKLAALEKVSKVLAMDYNFAATETEDRLAPLEKRIAPSVADWLKAMYYADFIFTDSFHGCVFSILFNKPFVLYVNRNRGVARFDSLLKLFKIENRTLSDSNELESCRIRQSIDWKPINAKLEEMRSKSMRFLENALTAKDEQ
;
A
#
# COMPACT_ATOMS: atom_id res chain seq x y z
N MET A 1 -2.92 -28.32 -1.11
CA MET A 1 -2.36 -29.69 -0.99
C MET A 1 -1.80 -30.00 0.39
N LYS A 2 -0.87 -29.25 0.99
CA LYS A 2 -0.33 -29.53 2.35
C LYS A 2 -1.36 -29.54 3.49
N ARG A 3 -2.43 -28.71 3.43
CA ARG A 3 -3.50 -28.67 4.46
C ARG A 3 -4.44 -29.87 4.38
N SER A 4 -4.82 -30.31 3.17
CA SER A 4 -5.64 -31.49 2.97
C SER A 4 -4.93 -32.76 3.44
N VAL A 5 -3.61 -32.87 3.21
CA VAL A 5 -2.78 -33.97 3.71
C VAL A 5 -2.79 -34.00 5.26
N LYS A 6 -2.66 -32.85 5.93
CA LYS A 6 -2.74 -32.78 7.40
C LYS A 6 -4.13 -33.19 7.92
N LYS A 7 -5.21 -32.85 7.21
CA LYS A 7 -6.57 -33.24 7.57
C LYS A 7 -6.76 -34.76 7.56
N TYR A 8 -6.36 -35.42 6.47
CA TYR A 8 -6.65 -36.83 6.24
C TYR A 8 -5.62 -37.78 6.83
N ILE A 9 -4.34 -37.41 6.86
CA ILE A 9 -3.26 -38.29 7.35
C ILE A 9 -3.02 -38.11 8.86
N PHE A 10 -3.04 -36.88 9.37
CA PHE A 10 -2.69 -36.63 10.77
C PHE A 10 -3.89 -36.45 11.72
N ARG A 11 -5.14 -36.63 11.23
CA ARG A 11 -6.39 -36.52 12.02
C ARG A 11 -6.42 -35.35 13.02
N LYS A 12 -5.89 -34.17 12.66
CA LYS A 12 -5.88 -32.99 13.52
C LYS A 12 -7.11 -32.11 13.27
N PRO A 13 -8.14 -32.14 14.15
CA PRO A 13 -9.38 -31.37 13.97
C PRO A 13 -9.15 -29.87 13.82
N ALA A 14 -8.14 -29.33 14.50
CA ALA A 14 -7.76 -27.91 14.45
C ALA A 14 -7.42 -27.39 13.03
N CYS A 15 -7.03 -28.29 12.12
CA CYS A 15 -6.73 -27.89 10.74
C CYS A 15 -7.99 -27.73 9.86
N VAL A 16 -9.11 -28.31 10.26
CA VAL A 16 -10.38 -28.30 9.48
C VAL A 16 -11.09 -26.97 9.62
N PHE A 17 -11.05 -26.40 10.84
CA PHE A 17 -11.73 -25.15 11.17
C PHE A 17 -10.80 -23.93 11.07
N TYR A 18 -9.54 -24.09 10.71
CA TYR A 18 -8.57 -23.01 10.65
C TYR A 18 -9.01 -21.91 9.67
N ASP A 19 -9.41 -22.30 8.46
CA ASP A 19 -9.81 -21.32 7.43
C ASP A 19 -11.10 -20.60 7.83
N LYS A 20 -12.06 -21.32 8.47
CA LYS A 20 -13.27 -20.68 9.03
C LYS A 20 -12.92 -19.72 10.17
N LYS A 21 -12.07 -20.14 11.11
CA LYS A 21 -11.64 -19.29 12.22
C LYS A 21 -10.96 -18.03 11.72
N VAL A 22 -10.05 -18.14 10.75
CA VAL A 22 -9.36 -17.00 10.15
C VAL A 22 -10.35 -16.05 9.47
N TYR A 23 -11.35 -16.58 8.79
CA TYR A 23 -12.39 -15.79 8.17
C TYR A 23 -13.30 -15.08 9.22
N ASP A 24 -13.71 -15.78 10.25
CA ASP A 24 -14.52 -15.22 11.35
C ASP A 24 -13.73 -14.10 12.07
N GLU A 25 -12.42 -14.31 12.35
CA GLU A 25 -11.54 -13.26 12.88
C GLU A 25 -11.41 -12.07 11.92
N TYR A 26 -11.27 -12.32 10.63
CA TYR A 26 -11.21 -11.27 9.61
C TYR A 26 -12.46 -10.39 9.63
N LEU A 27 -13.65 -10.97 9.71
CA LEU A 27 -14.91 -10.22 9.80
C LEU A 27 -14.95 -9.30 11.03
N VAL A 28 -14.46 -9.79 12.18
CA VAL A 28 -14.38 -8.97 13.40
C VAL A 28 -13.35 -7.86 13.24
N ILE A 29 -12.17 -8.16 12.72
CA ILE A 29 -11.09 -7.18 12.53
C ILE A 29 -11.52 -6.06 11.59
N THR A 30 -12.27 -6.38 10.54
CA THR A 30 -12.64 -5.43 9.47
C THR A 30 -14.01 -4.81 9.66
N GLN A 31 -14.71 -5.08 10.77
CA GLN A 31 -16.10 -4.64 10.98
C GLN A 31 -16.33 -3.14 10.79
N HIS A 32 -15.34 -2.29 11.08
CA HIS A 32 -15.44 -0.84 10.90
C HIS A 32 -14.93 -0.35 9.53
N THR A 33 -14.20 -1.18 8.78
CA THR A 33 -13.75 -0.84 7.42
C THR A 33 -14.73 -1.34 6.36
N GLN A 34 -15.48 -2.42 6.65
CA GLN A 34 -16.46 -3.01 5.72
C GLN A 34 -17.54 -2.02 5.27
N PRO A 35 -18.13 -1.17 6.13
CA PRO A 35 -19.12 -0.18 5.69
C PRO A 35 -18.58 0.82 4.66
N PHE A 36 -17.29 1.17 4.75
CA PHE A 36 -16.65 2.03 3.75
C PHE A 36 -16.53 1.31 2.41
N ILE A 37 -16.11 0.05 2.43
CA ILE A 37 -15.98 -0.80 1.25
C ILE A 37 -17.34 -0.94 0.57
N ASP A 38 -18.39 -1.27 1.32
CA ASP A 38 -19.74 -1.46 0.80
C ASP A 38 -20.34 -0.18 0.20
N LYS A 39 -19.97 0.98 0.74
CA LYS A 39 -20.48 2.27 0.26
C LYS A 39 -19.74 2.80 -0.96
N TRP A 40 -18.41 2.64 -1.02
CA TRP A 40 -17.58 3.40 -1.95
C TRP A 40 -16.89 2.54 -3.02
N LEU A 41 -16.76 1.23 -2.82
CA LEU A 41 -15.96 0.35 -3.68
C LEU A 41 -16.80 -0.69 -4.44
N GLN A 42 -18.11 -0.47 -4.58
CA GLN A 42 -18.98 -1.34 -5.36
C GLN A 42 -18.99 -0.95 -6.85
N PRO A 43 -19.26 -1.89 -7.78
CA PRO A 43 -19.54 -3.32 -7.57
C PRO A 43 -18.26 -4.16 -7.42
N PHE A 44 -18.36 -5.32 -6.74
CA PHE A 44 -17.30 -6.32 -6.70
C PHE A 44 -17.54 -7.48 -7.64
N SER A 45 -16.46 -8.08 -8.15
CA SER A 45 -16.52 -9.38 -8.79
C SER A 45 -16.83 -10.48 -7.77
N PRO A 46 -17.25 -11.68 -8.22
CA PRO A 46 -17.23 -12.86 -7.37
C PRO A 46 -15.84 -13.09 -6.75
N VAL A 47 -15.81 -13.73 -5.58
CA VAL A 47 -14.55 -14.07 -4.90
C VAL A 47 -13.89 -15.26 -5.59
N TYR A 48 -12.66 -15.09 -6.06
CA TYR A 48 -11.85 -16.14 -6.65
C TYR A 48 -10.88 -16.71 -5.60
N TYR A 49 -11.16 -17.90 -5.09
CA TYR A 49 -10.41 -18.50 -3.97
C TYR A 49 -9.05 -19.12 -4.36
N ASN A 50 -8.74 -19.25 -5.62
CA ASN A 50 -7.49 -19.81 -6.12
C ASN A 50 -7.30 -19.47 -7.62
N SER A 51 -6.10 -19.70 -8.13
CA SER A 51 -5.76 -19.41 -9.54
C SER A 51 -6.64 -20.14 -10.57
N ARG A 52 -7.21 -21.30 -10.24
CA ARG A 52 -8.12 -22.00 -11.16
C ARG A 52 -9.47 -21.29 -11.24
N ALA A 53 -10.03 -20.90 -10.09
CA ALA A 53 -11.25 -20.09 -10.05
C ALA A 53 -11.03 -18.70 -10.66
N TYR A 54 -9.82 -18.14 -10.55
CA TYR A 54 -9.46 -16.86 -11.16
C TYR A 54 -9.54 -16.88 -12.70
N GLU A 55 -9.51 -18.03 -13.34
CA GLU A 55 -9.72 -18.11 -14.78
C GLU A 55 -11.10 -17.59 -15.22
N ASP A 56 -12.08 -17.62 -14.32
CA ASP A 56 -13.44 -17.13 -14.57
C ASP A 56 -13.52 -15.58 -14.62
N ILE A 57 -12.41 -14.87 -14.32
CA ILE A 57 -12.33 -13.40 -14.50
C ILE A 57 -12.66 -12.98 -15.94
N ARG A 58 -12.44 -13.87 -16.93
CA ARG A 58 -12.79 -13.67 -18.33
C ARG A 58 -14.29 -13.42 -18.56
N ASP A 59 -15.13 -13.96 -17.68
CA ASP A 59 -16.57 -13.85 -17.78
C ASP A 59 -17.09 -12.46 -17.40
N LEU A 60 -16.25 -11.63 -16.76
CA LEU A 60 -16.57 -10.24 -16.45
C LEU A 60 -16.66 -9.35 -17.70
N LYS A 61 -15.99 -9.73 -18.80
CA LYS A 61 -16.00 -9.03 -20.10
C LYS A 61 -15.77 -7.51 -19.97
N CYS A 62 -14.78 -7.13 -19.15
CA CYS A 62 -14.41 -5.74 -18.99
C CYS A 62 -13.62 -5.24 -20.20
N ASP A 63 -13.79 -3.96 -20.58
CA ASP A 63 -12.99 -3.29 -21.61
C ASP A 63 -11.53 -3.10 -21.18
N ALA A 64 -11.29 -2.98 -19.89
CA ALA A 64 -9.96 -2.84 -19.31
C ALA A 64 -9.84 -3.58 -17.96
N TYR A 65 -8.68 -4.14 -17.73
CA TYR A 65 -8.28 -4.73 -16.45
C TYR A 65 -7.05 -3.98 -15.93
N ILE A 66 -7.15 -3.46 -14.71
CA ILE A 66 -6.07 -2.69 -14.08
C ILE A 66 -5.54 -3.46 -12.87
N VAL A 67 -4.23 -3.73 -12.85
CA VAL A 67 -3.54 -4.28 -11.68
C VAL A 67 -2.72 -3.20 -10.99
N GLY A 68 -2.82 -3.14 -9.67
CA GLY A 68 -2.14 -2.16 -8.82
C GLY A 68 -3.12 -1.49 -7.85
N SER A 69 -2.67 -0.68 -6.97
CA SER A 69 -1.22 -0.48 -6.70
C SER A 69 -0.73 -1.50 -5.66
N ASP A 70 0.06 -1.05 -4.70
CA ASP A 70 0.68 -1.87 -3.67
C ASP A 70 1.62 -2.96 -4.24
N GLN A 71 2.11 -3.84 -3.39
CA GLN A 71 3.17 -4.79 -3.69
C GLN A 71 2.67 -6.01 -4.48
N VAL A 72 1.84 -5.75 -5.49
CA VAL A 72 1.23 -6.79 -6.35
C VAL A 72 2.25 -7.57 -7.18
N TRP A 73 3.45 -7.01 -7.37
CA TRP A 73 4.55 -7.67 -8.08
C TRP A 73 5.69 -8.11 -7.14
N ARG A 74 5.48 -8.02 -5.81
CA ARG A 74 6.44 -8.54 -4.83
C ARG A 74 6.25 -10.04 -4.63
N LYS A 75 7.28 -10.81 -4.97
CA LYS A 75 7.28 -12.25 -4.69
C LYS A 75 7.21 -12.50 -3.18
N GLY A 76 6.34 -13.42 -2.77
CA GLY A 76 6.10 -13.74 -1.36
C GLY A 76 4.95 -12.97 -0.72
N CYS A 77 4.52 -11.82 -1.27
CA CYS A 77 3.28 -11.17 -0.88
C CYS A 77 2.07 -11.80 -1.57
N MET A 78 2.27 -12.38 -2.75
CA MET A 78 1.22 -12.98 -3.58
C MET A 78 1.39 -14.50 -3.67
N GLU A 79 0.28 -15.24 -3.75
CA GLU A 79 0.30 -16.70 -3.85
C GLU A 79 0.85 -17.16 -5.21
N GLU A 80 0.32 -16.57 -6.30
CA GLU A 80 0.73 -16.89 -7.67
C GLU A 80 0.96 -15.60 -8.46
N ILE A 81 2.22 -15.28 -8.73
CA ILE A 81 2.59 -14.03 -9.41
C ILE A 81 1.91 -13.85 -10.78
N LYS A 82 1.66 -14.95 -11.50
CA LYS A 82 1.03 -14.93 -12.82
C LYS A 82 -0.37 -14.31 -12.82
N ASP A 83 -1.11 -14.41 -11.71
CA ASP A 83 -2.48 -13.90 -11.59
C ASP A 83 -2.48 -12.36 -11.59
N TYR A 84 -1.42 -11.75 -11.05
CA TYR A 84 -1.19 -10.30 -11.05
C TYR A 84 -0.57 -9.76 -12.35
N TYR A 85 -0.42 -10.65 -13.34
CA TYR A 85 -0.12 -10.31 -14.74
C TYR A 85 -1.30 -10.69 -15.64
N PHE A 86 -2.50 -10.86 -15.08
CA PHE A 86 -3.72 -11.23 -15.82
C PHE A 86 -3.54 -12.46 -16.69
N SER A 87 -2.96 -13.54 -16.14
CA SER A 87 -2.66 -14.76 -16.90
C SER A 87 -3.81 -15.30 -17.76
N PRO A 88 -5.09 -15.24 -17.34
CA PRO A 88 -6.20 -15.75 -18.13
C PRO A 88 -6.73 -14.80 -19.18
N ILE A 89 -6.41 -13.50 -19.12
CA ILE A 89 -6.96 -12.49 -20.05
C ILE A 89 -6.05 -12.35 -21.27
N ASP A 90 -6.64 -12.36 -22.46
CA ASP A 90 -5.93 -12.02 -23.71
C ASP A 90 -5.95 -10.50 -23.90
N GLY A 91 -4.78 -9.88 -24.00
CA GLY A 91 -4.63 -8.44 -24.18
C GLY A 91 -5.18 -7.90 -25.52
N ARG A 92 -5.53 -8.80 -26.46
CA ARG A 92 -6.22 -8.43 -27.71
C ARG A 92 -7.74 -8.24 -27.52
N THR A 93 -8.29 -8.73 -26.41
CA THR A 93 -9.74 -8.65 -26.13
C THR A 93 -10.09 -7.60 -25.10
N ALA A 94 -9.12 -7.12 -24.35
CA ALA A 94 -9.29 -6.08 -23.34
C ALA A 94 -7.96 -5.39 -23.06
N LYS A 95 -7.98 -4.14 -22.64
CA LYS A 95 -6.80 -3.41 -22.23
C LYS A 95 -6.26 -3.96 -20.92
N LEU A 96 -4.98 -4.33 -20.89
CA LEU A 96 -4.28 -4.72 -19.69
C LEU A 96 -3.38 -3.57 -19.22
N ILE A 97 -3.60 -3.07 -18.04
CA ILE A 97 -2.90 -1.89 -17.51
C ILE A 97 -2.30 -2.23 -16.15
N ALA A 98 -1.01 -1.94 -15.97
CA ALA A 98 -0.41 -1.92 -14.65
C ALA A 98 -0.30 -0.46 -14.17
N TYR A 99 -1.04 -0.12 -13.10
CA TYR A 99 -0.98 1.21 -12.52
C TYR A 99 -0.29 1.19 -11.16
N ALA A 100 0.84 1.88 -11.06
CA ALA A 100 1.62 2.00 -9.83
C ALA A 100 1.91 0.63 -9.16
N ALA A 101 2.08 -0.43 -9.96
CA ALA A 101 2.43 -1.74 -9.44
C ALA A 101 3.79 -1.68 -8.72
N SER A 102 3.93 -2.38 -7.59
CA SER A 102 5.12 -2.28 -6.78
C SER A 102 5.79 -3.64 -6.58
N PHE A 103 7.10 -3.69 -6.79
CA PHE A 103 7.95 -4.80 -6.36
C PHE A 103 8.30 -4.68 -4.86
N GLY A 104 8.26 -3.48 -4.30
CA GLY A 104 8.56 -3.18 -2.90
C GLY A 104 10.03 -3.32 -2.51
N ILE A 105 10.85 -3.91 -3.38
CA ILE A 105 12.30 -4.14 -3.23
C ILE A 105 13.00 -3.76 -4.54
N ASP A 106 14.28 -3.54 -4.48
CA ASP A 106 15.15 -3.19 -5.62
C ASP A 106 15.93 -4.39 -6.20
N GLU A 107 15.72 -5.58 -5.63
CA GLU A 107 16.32 -6.83 -6.07
C GLU A 107 15.36 -7.67 -6.90
N TRP A 108 15.89 -8.41 -7.88
CA TRP A 108 15.10 -9.33 -8.70
C TRP A 108 14.93 -10.70 -8.04
N THR A 109 13.70 -11.06 -7.72
CA THR A 109 13.41 -12.29 -6.95
C THR A 109 12.66 -13.38 -7.73
N TYR A 110 12.25 -13.09 -8.97
CA TYR A 110 11.53 -14.07 -9.79
C TYR A 110 12.45 -15.18 -10.29
N SER A 111 11.94 -16.41 -10.33
CA SER A 111 12.62 -17.51 -10.99
C SER A 111 12.72 -17.31 -12.51
N LYS A 112 13.60 -18.03 -13.18
CA LYS A 112 13.72 -17.98 -14.65
C LYS A 112 12.40 -18.30 -15.38
N LYS A 113 11.55 -19.17 -14.80
CA LYS A 113 10.23 -19.50 -15.35
C LYS A 113 9.25 -18.34 -15.20
N GLU A 114 9.17 -17.74 -14.00
CA GLU A 114 8.34 -16.58 -13.72
C GLU A 114 8.77 -15.39 -14.58
N THR A 115 10.07 -15.08 -14.64
CA THR A 115 10.62 -14.02 -15.49
C THR A 115 10.19 -14.17 -16.94
N ARG A 116 10.38 -15.37 -17.54
CA ARG A 116 9.97 -15.62 -18.95
C ARG A 116 8.46 -15.45 -19.15
N PHE A 117 7.66 -15.89 -18.19
CA PHE A 117 6.21 -15.73 -18.26
C PHE A 117 5.83 -14.25 -18.22
N CYS A 118 6.32 -13.50 -17.21
CA CYS A 118 6.00 -12.09 -17.02
C CYS A 118 6.49 -11.23 -18.20
N THR A 119 7.71 -11.49 -18.72
CA THR A 119 8.23 -10.81 -19.90
C THR A 119 7.34 -10.99 -21.14
N ARG A 120 6.84 -12.20 -21.36
CA ARG A 120 5.93 -12.47 -22.48
C ARG A 120 4.58 -11.79 -22.25
N LYS A 121 4.04 -11.88 -21.03
CA LYS A 121 2.72 -11.36 -20.71
C LYS A 121 2.66 -9.83 -20.73
N LEU A 122 3.74 -9.14 -20.32
CA LEU A 122 3.82 -7.68 -20.39
C LEU A 122 3.76 -7.13 -21.82
N LYS A 123 4.08 -7.92 -22.84
CA LYS A 123 3.90 -7.50 -24.23
C LYS A 123 2.43 -7.34 -24.64
N GLU A 124 1.53 -7.91 -23.88
CA GLU A 124 0.08 -7.81 -24.08
C GLU A 124 -0.52 -6.62 -23.30
N PHE A 125 0.27 -5.94 -22.46
CA PHE A 125 -0.19 -4.79 -21.69
C PHE A 125 -0.24 -3.54 -22.56
N THR A 126 -1.34 -2.82 -22.48
CA THR A 126 -1.52 -1.51 -23.13
C THR A 126 -0.60 -0.47 -22.52
N ALA A 127 -0.43 -0.49 -21.20
CA ALA A 127 0.44 0.42 -20.48
C ALA A 127 0.94 -0.17 -19.16
N VAL A 128 2.18 0.18 -18.79
CA VAL A 128 2.81 -0.33 -17.55
C VAL A 128 3.42 0.83 -16.78
N SER A 129 3.00 0.97 -15.54
CA SER A 129 3.61 1.90 -14.59
C SER A 129 3.90 1.23 -13.25
N VAL A 130 4.89 1.77 -12.56
CA VAL A 130 5.34 1.30 -11.25
C VAL A 130 5.41 2.45 -10.25
N ARG A 131 5.33 2.13 -8.96
CA ARG A 131 5.26 3.11 -7.88
C ARG A 131 6.63 3.60 -7.39
N GLU A 132 7.70 2.87 -7.67
CA GLU A 132 9.07 3.19 -7.30
C GLU A 132 10.01 3.25 -8.50
N ASP A 133 11.01 4.12 -8.44
CA ASP A 133 12.02 4.29 -9.49
C ASP A 133 12.85 3.01 -9.74
N SER A 134 13.15 2.26 -8.67
CA SER A 134 13.79 0.95 -8.77
C SER A 134 12.96 -0.03 -9.60
N GLY A 135 11.61 0.04 -9.53
CA GLY A 135 10.71 -0.78 -10.33
C GLY A 135 10.83 -0.54 -11.83
N VAL A 136 11.09 0.70 -12.26
CA VAL A 136 11.38 1.02 -13.67
C VAL A 136 12.63 0.27 -14.14
N GLU A 137 13.69 0.29 -13.33
CA GLU A 137 14.94 -0.42 -13.64
C GLU A 137 14.76 -1.94 -13.65
N LEU A 138 13.97 -2.50 -12.71
CA LEU A 138 13.67 -3.92 -12.68
C LEU A 138 12.89 -4.36 -13.93
N CYS A 139 11.88 -3.59 -14.35
CA CYS A 139 11.14 -3.86 -15.59
C CYS A 139 12.07 -3.84 -16.80
N LYS A 140 12.93 -2.84 -16.91
CA LYS A 140 13.88 -2.70 -18.03
C LYS A 140 14.89 -3.84 -18.08
N ARG A 141 15.54 -4.14 -16.95
CA ARG A 141 16.65 -5.13 -16.90
C ARG A 141 16.18 -6.58 -16.99
N HIS A 142 15.05 -6.92 -16.39
CA HIS A 142 14.63 -8.30 -16.21
C HIS A 142 13.40 -8.70 -17.03
N LEU A 143 12.52 -7.74 -17.33
CA LEU A 143 11.31 -7.99 -18.11
C LEU A 143 11.37 -7.44 -19.53
N ASN A 144 12.49 -6.79 -19.90
CA ASN A 144 12.67 -6.14 -21.22
C ASN A 144 11.45 -5.28 -21.60
N HIS A 145 10.98 -4.49 -20.62
CA HIS A 145 9.79 -3.65 -20.75
C HIS A 145 10.05 -2.27 -20.18
N THR A 146 9.54 -1.23 -20.85
CA THR A 146 9.61 0.15 -20.35
C THR A 146 8.39 0.43 -19.49
N ALA A 147 8.61 0.76 -18.23
CA ALA A 147 7.56 1.17 -17.30
C ALA A 147 7.69 2.65 -16.94
N GLU A 148 6.56 3.32 -16.68
CA GLU A 148 6.58 4.69 -16.18
C GLU A 148 6.57 4.71 -14.66
N HIS A 149 7.32 5.66 -14.05
CA HIS A 149 7.21 5.96 -12.63
C HIS A 149 6.03 6.93 -12.42
N VAL A 150 5.04 6.48 -11.64
CA VAL A 150 3.82 7.23 -11.30
C VAL A 150 3.58 7.24 -9.79
N LEU A 151 2.70 8.11 -9.34
CA LEU A 151 2.31 8.17 -7.93
C LEU A 151 1.37 7.03 -7.55
N ASP A 152 1.39 6.66 -6.26
CA ASP A 152 0.37 5.80 -5.66
C ASP A 152 -1.02 6.42 -5.87
N PRO A 153 -2.07 5.62 -6.17
CA PRO A 153 -3.41 6.16 -6.44
C PRO A 153 -4.01 6.96 -5.29
N THR A 154 -3.61 6.69 -4.05
CA THR A 154 -4.11 7.45 -2.89
C THR A 154 -3.73 8.92 -2.93
N ILE A 155 -2.63 9.28 -3.59
CA ILE A 155 -2.17 10.68 -3.70
C ILE A 155 -2.66 11.38 -4.98
N LEU A 156 -3.44 10.68 -5.82
CA LEU A 156 -4.10 11.29 -6.97
C LEU A 156 -5.28 12.18 -6.56
N LEU A 157 -5.94 11.83 -5.46
CA LEU A 157 -6.98 12.64 -4.86
C LEU A 157 -6.38 13.82 -4.09
N SER A 158 -7.12 14.93 -4.03
CA SER A 158 -6.71 16.10 -3.26
C SER A 158 -7.05 15.98 -1.77
N PRO A 159 -6.41 16.76 -0.88
CA PRO A 159 -6.82 16.83 0.52
C PRO A 159 -8.30 17.20 0.70
N ALA A 160 -8.86 18.02 -0.20
CA ALA A 160 -10.26 18.41 -0.17
C ALA A 160 -11.21 17.23 -0.46
N ASP A 161 -10.79 16.27 -1.30
CA ASP A 161 -11.58 15.07 -1.57
C ASP A 161 -11.62 14.16 -0.35
N TYR A 162 -10.48 13.97 0.31
CA TYR A 162 -10.43 13.22 1.57
C TYR A 162 -11.23 13.90 2.68
N ARG A 163 -11.23 15.23 2.74
CA ARG A 163 -12.01 15.98 3.74
C ARG A 163 -13.51 15.70 3.63
N LYS A 164 -14.04 15.39 2.45
CA LYS A 164 -15.45 15.01 2.26
C LYS A 164 -15.80 13.67 2.94
N LEU A 165 -14.80 12.82 3.18
CA LEU A 165 -14.97 11.51 3.83
C LEU A 165 -14.88 11.59 5.34
N ILE A 166 -14.33 12.67 5.89
CA ILE A 166 -14.12 12.88 7.33
C ILE A 166 -14.97 14.06 7.79
N GLY A 167 -15.66 13.89 8.93
CA GLY A 167 -16.33 15.00 9.62
C GLY A 167 -15.37 15.74 10.54
N GLU A 168 -15.81 16.85 11.11
CA GLU A 168 -15.04 17.59 12.10
C GLU A 168 -15.21 17.06 13.52
N GLU A 169 -16.28 16.34 13.79
CA GLU A 169 -16.57 15.73 15.10
C GLU A 169 -15.44 14.80 15.55
N GLY A 170 -14.94 15.00 16.77
CA GLY A 170 -13.85 14.23 17.35
C GLY A 170 -12.45 14.59 16.81
N ALA A 171 -12.30 15.69 16.05
CA ALA A 171 -11.00 16.16 15.54
C ALA A 171 -10.06 16.58 16.70
N GLU A 172 -10.61 17.06 17.80
CA GLU A 172 -9.89 17.48 19.02
C GLU A 172 -9.04 16.38 19.63
N LYS A 173 -9.37 15.12 19.37
CA LYS A 173 -8.56 13.96 19.80
C LYS A 173 -7.16 13.94 19.22
N TYR A 174 -6.97 14.56 18.05
CA TYR A 174 -5.75 14.49 17.25
C TYR A 174 -4.99 15.80 17.17
N THR A 175 -5.65 16.93 17.47
CA THR A 175 -5.01 18.26 17.49
C THR A 175 -4.05 18.38 18.68
N ASN A 176 -2.95 19.10 18.48
CA ASN A 176 -1.83 19.25 19.43
C ASN A 176 -1.20 17.91 19.84
N LYS A 177 -1.26 16.90 18.96
CA LYS A 177 -0.73 15.57 19.24
C LYS A 177 0.04 15.00 18.07
N ILE A 178 0.87 14.01 18.40
CA ILE A 178 1.50 13.11 17.42
C ILE A 178 0.50 12.01 17.10
N THR A 179 0.21 11.80 15.83
CA THR A 179 -0.47 10.58 15.38
C THR A 179 0.56 9.51 15.06
N ALA A 180 0.56 8.43 15.83
CA ALA A 180 1.42 7.27 15.62
C ALA A 180 0.70 6.23 14.75
N PHE A 181 1.17 6.07 13.50
CA PHE A 181 0.70 5.01 12.60
C PHE A 181 1.79 3.98 12.41
N ILE A 182 1.84 2.99 13.29
CA ILE A 182 2.87 1.95 13.38
C ILE A 182 2.22 0.60 13.11
N LEU A 183 2.70 -0.10 12.08
CA LEU A 183 2.21 -1.41 11.67
C LEU A 183 2.80 -2.55 12.51
N ASP A 184 4.08 -2.43 12.87
CA ASP A 184 4.81 -3.40 13.70
C ASP A 184 5.34 -2.70 14.93
N ARG A 185 4.72 -2.89 16.09
CA ARG A 185 5.11 -2.24 17.36
C ARG A 185 6.27 -2.99 18.02
N SER A 186 7.52 -2.65 17.69
CA SER A 186 8.69 -3.11 18.43
C SER A 186 9.03 -2.19 19.60
N GLU A 187 9.75 -2.69 20.59
CA GLU A 187 10.20 -1.90 21.73
C GLU A 187 11.01 -0.67 21.30
N ASP A 188 11.90 -0.83 20.31
CA ASP A 188 12.72 0.29 19.83
C ASP A 188 11.89 1.35 19.12
N LYS A 189 10.87 0.97 18.32
CA LYS A 189 9.94 1.95 17.70
C LYS A 189 9.14 2.72 18.74
N LEU A 190 8.68 2.04 19.79
CA LEU A 190 7.98 2.69 20.88
C LEU A 190 8.92 3.62 21.66
N ALA A 191 10.16 3.21 21.91
CA ALA A 191 11.17 4.06 22.51
C ALA A 191 11.51 5.30 21.63
N ALA A 192 11.56 5.12 20.30
CA ALA A 192 11.72 6.22 19.36
C ALA A 192 10.53 7.19 19.42
N LEU A 193 9.28 6.68 19.44
CA LEU A 193 8.08 7.49 19.57
C LEU A 193 8.09 8.31 20.87
N GLU A 194 8.43 7.69 22.00
CA GLU A 194 8.56 8.37 23.29
C GLU A 194 9.63 9.50 23.26
N LYS A 195 10.76 9.25 22.62
CA LYS A 195 11.78 10.29 22.43
C LYS A 195 11.27 11.43 21.56
N VAL A 196 10.55 11.14 20.46
CA VAL A 196 9.94 12.15 19.59
C VAL A 196 8.90 12.97 20.36
N SER A 197 8.05 12.32 21.16
CA SER A 197 7.06 12.97 22.02
C SER A 197 7.72 13.97 22.98
N LYS A 198 8.78 13.56 23.67
CA LYS A 198 9.54 14.44 24.56
C LYS A 198 10.22 15.60 23.84
N VAL A 199 10.82 15.35 22.68
CA VAL A 199 11.49 16.41 21.88
C VAL A 199 10.51 17.44 21.37
N LEU A 200 9.32 17.03 20.97
CA LEU A 200 8.27 17.93 20.47
C LEU A 200 7.39 18.52 21.60
N ALA A 201 7.50 18.00 22.83
CA ALA A 201 6.61 18.30 23.95
C ALA A 201 5.13 18.09 23.58
N MET A 202 4.85 17.00 22.89
CA MET A 202 3.50 16.60 22.42
C MET A 202 3.16 15.21 22.89
N ASP A 203 1.93 15.00 23.35
CA ASP A 203 1.37 13.67 23.57
C ASP A 203 1.11 12.95 22.23
N TYR A 204 0.89 11.65 22.27
CA TYR A 204 0.58 10.88 21.07
C TYR A 204 -0.67 10.01 21.19
N ASN A 205 -1.29 9.74 20.04
CA ASN A 205 -2.35 8.76 19.87
C ASN A 205 -1.97 7.76 18.78
N PHE A 206 -2.41 6.53 18.90
CA PHE A 206 -2.29 5.54 17.82
C PHE A 206 -3.45 5.68 16.83
N ALA A 207 -3.12 5.81 15.54
CA ALA A 207 -4.08 5.79 14.43
C ALA A 207 -4.48 4.37 14.01
N ALA A 208 -3.68 3.36 14.38
CA ALA A 208 -3.95 1.96 14.11
C ALA A 208 -3.95 1.17 15.41
N THR A 209 -4.72 0.10 15.39
CA THR A 209 -4.73 -0.94 16.41
C THR A 209 -3.60 -1.95 16.16
N GLU A 210 -3.57 -3.05 16.90
CA GLU A 210 -2.62 -4.15 16.70
C GLU A 210 -3.08 -5.12 15.59
N THR A 211 -3.69 -4.59 14.54
CA THR A 211 -4.34 -5.37 13.45
C THR A 211 -3.39 -6.39 12.81
N GLU A 212 -2.13 -6.01 12.62
CA GLU A 212 -1.10 -6.85 11.99
C GLU A 212 -0.50 -7.89 12.96
N ASP A 213 -0.62 -7.69 14.27
CA ASP A 213 -0.12 -8.63 15.26
C ASP A 213 -1.10 -9.79 15.48
N ARG A 214 -0.78 -10.94 14.87
CA ARG A 214 -1.59 -12.16 15.00
C ARG A 214 -1.58 -12.78 16.38
N LEU A 215 -0.68 -12.36 17.26
CA LEU A 215 -0.58 -12.84 18.64
C LEU A 215 -1.37 -11.96 19.60
N ALA A 216 -1.70 -10.73 19.19
CA ALA A 216 -2.53 -9.85 20.01
C ALA A 216 -3.96 -10.37 20.16
N PRO A 217 -4.63 -10.11 21.30
CA PRO A 217 -6.05 -10.39 21.50
C PRO A 217 -6.91 -9.78 20.39
N LEU A 218 -7.97 -10.48 20.00
CA LEU A 218 -8.80 -10.12 18.83
C LEU A 218 -9.38 -8.70 18.95
N GLU A 219 -9.82 -8.32 20.15
CA GLU A 219 -10.36 -7.00 20.44
C GLU A 219 -9.36 -5.85 20.24
N LYS A 220 -8.07 -6.11 20.41
CA LYS A 220 -6.99 -5.16 20.14
C LYS A 220 -6.63 -5.07 18.67
N ARG A 221 -7.12 -5.99 17.86
CA ARG A 221 -6.84 -6.08 16.42
C ARG A 221 -7.92 -5.43 15.56
N ILE A 222 -9.07 -5.05 16.13
CA ILE A 222 -10.17 -4.42 15.39
C ILE A 222 -9.68 -3.11 14.77
N ALA A 223 -9.70 -3.03 13.45
CA ALA A 223 -9.27 -1.86 12.71
C ALA A 223 -10.21 -0.66 12.96
N PRO A 224 -9.70 0.57 13.06
CA PRO A 224 -10.55 1.76 13.09
C PRO A 224 -11.32 1.88 11.76
N SER A 225 -12.36 2.71 11.74
CA SER A 225 -13.00 3.06 10.47
C SER A 225 -12.03 3.82 9.57
N VAL A 226 -12.23 3.74 8.25
CA VAL A 226 -11.42 4.49 7.28
C VAL A 226 -11.52 6.00 7.55
N ALA A 227 -12.70 6.48 7.93
CA ALA A 227 -12.92 7.89 8.27
C ALA A 227 -12.13 8.31 9.53
N ASP A 228 -12.11 7.47 10.58
CA ASP A 228 -11.36 7.78 11.79
C ASP A 228 -9.85 7.74 11.56
N TRP A 229 -9.39 6.78 10.76
CA TRP A 229 -7.98 6.73 10.37
C TRP A 229 -7.57 7.97 9.56
N LEU A 230 -8.37 8.35 8.55
CA LEU A 230 -8.14 9.58 7.77
C LEU A 230 -8.17 10.82 8.65
N LYS A 231 -9.11 10.88 9.60
CA LYS A 231 -9.24 11.98 10.57
C LYS A 231 -7.98 12.10 11.43
N ALA A 232 -7.46 10.96 11.93
CA ALA A 232 -6.23 10.92 12.70
C ALA A 232 -5.04 11.48 11.92
N MET A 233 -4.92 11.13 10.63
CA MET A 233 -3.85 11.64 9.76
C MET A 233 -4.04 13.12 9.40
N TYR A 234 -5.29 13.54 9.16
CA TYR A 234 -5.60 14.90 8.69
C TYR A 234 -5.45 15.96 9.77
N TYR A 235 -5.86 15.66 11.02
CA TYR A 235 -5.84 16.62 12.13
C TYR A 235 -4.59 16.54 13.01
N ALA A 236 -3.70 15.58 12.78
CA ALA A 236 -2.42 15.49 13.50
C ALA A 236 -1.58 16.76 13.31
N ASP A 237 -0.84 17.16 14.33
CA ASP A 237 0.18 18.18 14.21
C ASP A 237 1.56 17.61 13.86
N PHE A 238 1.76 16.33 14.14
CA PHE A 238 2.93 15.57 13.74
C PHE A 238 2.57 14.10 13.50
N ILE A 239 3.26 13.43 12.59
CA ILE A 239 3.04 12.01 12.31
C ILE A 239 4.32 11.20 12.56
N PHE A 240 4.18 10.12 13.32
CA PHE A 240 5.21 9.09 13.48
C PHE A 240 4.74 7.81 12.79
N THR A 241 5.49 7.29 11.83
CA THR A 241 5.02 6.13 11.07
C THR A 241 6.15 5.20 10.62
N ASP A 242 5.83 3.91 10.45
CA ASP A 242 6.66 2.91 9.76
C ASP A 242 5.98 2.43 8.46
N SER A 243 4.89 3.10 8.05
CA SER A 243 4.06 2.74 6.91
C SER A 243 4.32 3.63 5.70
N PHE A 244 4.35 3.01 4.50
CA PHE A 244 4.40 3.75 3.25
C PHE A 244 3.22 4.72 3.11
N HIS A 245 1.99 4.25 3.36
CA HIS A 245 0.81 5.11 3.30
C HIS A 245 0.81 6.19 4.40
N GLY A 246 1.43 5.92 5.56
CA GLY A 246 1.67 6.96 6.56
C GLY A 246 2.48 8.12 6.00
N CYS A 247 3.57 7.84 5.25
CA CYS A 247 4.35 8.87 4.58
C CYS A 247 3.57 9.57 3.47
N VAL A 248 2.84 8.81 2.64
CA VAL A 248 2.03 9.34 1.54
C VAL A 248 1.01 10.35 2.06
N PHE A 249 0.24 9.99 3.10
CA PHE A 249 -0.77 10.88 3.68
C PHE A 249 -0.15 12.05 4.46
N SER A 250 1.05 11.88 5.04
CA SER A 250 1.79 12.99 5.65
C SER A 250 2.16 14.06 4.61
N ILE A 251 2.65 13.62 3.44
CA ILE A 251 2.96 14.52 2.33
C ILE A 251 1.68 15.17 1.79
N LEU A 252 0.64 14.36 1.53
CA LEU A 252 -0.63 14.83 0.98
C LEU A 252 -1.29 15.91 1.85
N PHE A 253 -1.26 15.74 3.19
CA PHE A 253 -1.89 16.65 4.14
C PHE A 253 -0.94 17.71 4.70
N ASN A 254 0.29 17.81 4.17
CA ASN A 254 1.33 18.73 4.62
C ASN A 254 1.60 18.61 6.13
N LYS A 255 1.67 17.39 6.63
CA LYS A 255 1.95 17.11 8.04
C LYS A 255 3.44 16.84 8.24
N PRO A 256 4.09 17.55 9.16
CA PRO A 256 5.45 17.18 9.54
C PRO A 256 5.45 15.77 10.08
N PHE A 257 6.47 15.00 9.71
CA PHE A 257 6.52 13.58 10.07
C PHE A 257 7.94 13.08 10.27
N VAL A 258 8.02 11.91 10.85
CA VAL A 258 9.19 11.05 10.85
C VAL A 258 8.79 9.63 10.44
N LEU A 259 9.58 9.05 9.54
CA LEU A 259 9.47 7.66 9.12
C LEU A 259 10.47 6.82 9.94
N TYR A 260 9.97 5.85 10.69
CA TYR A 260 10.82 4.78 11.21
C TYR A 260 10.95 3.70 10.13
N VAL A 261 12.16 3.55 9.56
CA VAL A 261 12.39 2.66 8.42
C VAL A 261 12.20 1.20 8.82
N ASN A 262 11.22 0.54 8.19
CA ASN A 262 10.95 -0.88 8.38
C ASN A 262 11.54 -1.70 7.23
N ARG A 263 12.77 -2.19 7.41
CA ARG A 263 13.51 -2.95 6.39
C ARG A 263 12.78 -4.23 5.95
N ASN A 264 12.00 -4.84 6.83
CA ASN A 264 11.27 -6.08 6.53
C ASN A 264 10.11 -5.87 5.55
N ARG A 265 9.59 -4.63 5.44
CA ARG A 265 8.46 -4.28 4.56
C ARG A 265 8.86 -3.75 3.18
N GLY A 266 10.17 -3.72 2.87
CA GLY A 266 10.72 -3.23 1.62
C GLY A 266 10.98 -1.71 1.65
N VAL A 267 12.25 -1.33 1.48
CA VAL A 267 12.73 0.05 1.65
C VAL A 267 12.62 0.85 0.36
N ALA A 268 12.78 0.20 -0.80
CA ALA A 268 12.86 0.84 -2.11
C ALA A 268 11.73 1.85 -2.40
N ARG A 269 10.49 1.54 -2.00
CA ARG A 269 9.34 2.44 -2.19
C ARG A 269 9.38 3.68 -1.30
N PHE A 270 9.95 3.57 -0.09
CA PHE A 270 10.15 4.72 0.79
C PHE A 270 11.25 5.62 0.23
N ASP A 271 12.38 5.02 -0.16
CA ASP A 271 13.52 5.76 -0.71
C ASP A 271 13.10 6.51 -1.96
N SER A 272 12.37 5.85 -2.88
CA SER A 272 11.82 6.48 -4.07
C SER A 272 10.92 7.66 -3.75
N LEU A 273 9.98 7.51 -2.78
CA LEU A 273 9.05 8.56 -2.38
C LEU A 273 9.79 9.75 -1.75
N LEU A 274 10.66 9.48 -0.76
CA LEU A 274 11.37 10.54 -0.03
C LEU A 274 12.35 11.29 -0.94
N LYS A 275 13.05 10.58 -1.81
CA LYS A 275 13.94 11.15 -2.83
C LYS A 275 13.17 12.04 -3.82
N LEU A 276 11.98 11.60 -4.28
CA LEU A 276 11.13 12.37 -5.19
C LEU A 276 10.80 13.75 -4.63
N PHE A 277 10.55 13.82 -3.32
CA PHE A 277 10.17 15.05 -2.62
C PHE A 277 11.33 15.72 -1.86
N LYS A 278 12.55 15.15 -1.90
CA LYS A 278 13.77 15.68 -1.24
C LYS A 278 13.61 15.85 0.27
N ILE A 279 13.04 14.84 0.91
CA ILE A 279 12.76 14.79 2.36
C ILE A 279 13.34 13.53 3.04
N GLU A 280 14.46 13.01 2.54
CA GLU A 280 15.14 11.82 3.06
C GLU A 280 15.61 12.00 4.51
N ASN A 281 15.80 13.24 4.94
CA ASN A 281 16.19 13.61 6.31
C ASN A 281 15.08 13.41 7.37
N ARG A 282 13.95 12.82 6.98
CA ARG A 282 12.81 12.50 7.86
C ARG A 282 12.76 11.03 8.26
N THR A 283 13.89 10.34 8.22
CA THR A 283 13.98 8.90 8.51
C THR A 283 14.73 8.63 9.80
N LEU A 284 14.31 7.58 10.50
CA LEU A 284 15.01 6.94 11.60
C LEU A 284 15.10 5.44 11.30
N SER A 285 16.21 4.79 11.65
CA SER A 285 16.32 3.33 11.61
C SER A 285 16.55 2.72 13.01
N ASP A 286 16.83 3.57 13.99
CA ASP A 286 17.08 3.22 15.39
C ASP A 286 16.65 4.39 16.27
N SER A 287 16.18 4.09 17.50
CA SER A 287 15.77 5.11 18.47
C SER A 287 16.90 6.03 18.93
N ASN A 288 18.18 5.66 18.72
CA ASN A 288 19.35 6.47 19.06
C ASN A 288 19.76 7.46 17.95
N GLU A 289 19.20 7.32 16.74
CA GLU A 289 19.48 8.21 15.61
C GLU A 289 18.64 9.51 15.61
N LEU A 290 17.87 9.77 16.66
CA LEU A 290 16.92 10.87 16.70
C LEU A 290 17.58 12.25 16.49
N GLU A 291 18.81 12.44 16.92
CA GLU A 291 19.56 13.69 16.75
C GLU A 291 19.89 13.98 15.29
N SER A 292 20.07 12.94 14.47
CA SER A 292 20.31 13.05 13.02
C SER A 292 19.05 13.41 12.25
N CYS A 293 17.89 13.09 12.79
CA CYS A 293 16.61 13.37 12.20
C CYS A 293 16.16 14.79 12.49
N ARG A 294 15.85 15.57 11.44
CA ARG A 294 15.50 16.99 11.57
C ARG A 294 14.02 17.20 12.00
N ILE A 295 13.59 16.53 13.07
CA ILE A 295 12.19 16.52 13.50
C ILE A 295 11.66 17.90 13.89
N ARG A 296 12.50 18.78 14.47
CA ARG A 296 12.15 20.16 14.83
C ARG A 296 12.20 21.13 13.66
N GLN A 297 12.86 20.76 12.56
CA GLN A 297 12.96 21.64 11.41
C GLN A 297 11.63 21.63 10.64
N SER A 298 11.12 22.82 10.34
CA SER A 298 9.94 22.94 9.47
C SER A 298 10.22 22.39 8.08
N ILE A 299 9.19 21.82 7.48
CA ILE A 299 9.22 21.35 6.07
C ILE A 299 8.71 22.51 5.21
N ASP A 300 9.50 22.88 4.19
CA ASP A 300 8.99 23.79 3.15
C ASP A 300 8.08 23.01 2.19
N TRP A 301 6.78 23.13 2.40
CA TRP A 301 5.77 22.44 1.62
C TRP A 301 5.57 23.00 0.21
N LYS A 302 6.03 24.23 -0.07
CA LYS A 302 5.81 24.85 -1.38
C LYS A 302 6.43 24.07 -2.54
N PRO A 303 7.73 23.73 -2.53
CA PRO A 303 8.33 22.92 -3.60
C PRO A 303 7.78 21.48 -3.63
N ILE A 304 7.43 20.92 -2.46
CA ILE A 304 6.84 19.57 -2.37
C ILE A 304 5.47 19.54 -3.05
N ASN A 305 4.60 20.50 -2.74
CA ASN A 305 3.28 20.58 -3.34
C ASN A 305 3.35 20.86 -4.85
N ALA A 306 4.29 21.69 -5.30
CA ALA A 306 4.51 21.92 -6.73
C ALA A 306 4.92 20.61 -7.45
N LYS A 307 5.83 19.85 -6.85
CA LYS A 307 6.25 18.53 -7.38
C LYS A 307 5.12 17.51 -7.32
N LEU A 308 4.30 17.52 -6.27
CA LEU A 308 3.14 16.67 -6.14
C LEU A 308 2.14 16.90 -7.28
N GLU A 309 1.81 18.16 -7.59
CA GLU A 309 0.89 18.48 -8.69
C GLU A 309 1.44 18.10 -10.07
N GLU A 310 2.74 18.32 -10.31
CA GLU A 310 3.42 17.87 -11.52
C GLU A 310 3.26 16.34 -11.71
N MET A 311 3.58 15.58 -10.65
CA MET A 311 3.54 14.12 -10.67
C MET A 311 2.10 13.59 -10.71
N ARG A 312 1.15 14.25 -10.04
CA ARG A 312 -0.28 13.92 -10.13
C ARG A 312 -0.78 14.07 -11.56
N SER A 313 -0.48 15.20 -12.19
CA SER A 313 -0.85 15.45 -13.58
C SER A 313 -0.24 14.42 -14.54
N LYS A 314 1.02 14.03 -14.32
CA LYS A 314 1.68 12.97 -15.09
C LYS A 314 0.96 11.63 -14.91
N SER A 315 0.66 11.27 -13.68
CA SER A 315 0.03 9.98 -13.33
C SER A 315 -1.39 9.88 -13.85
N MET A 316 -2.16 10.98 -13.81
CA MET A 316 -3.50 11.05 -14.40
C MET A 316 -3.45 10.89 -15.92
N ARG A 317 -2.56 11.61 -16.60
CA ARG A 317 -2.36 11.44 -18.06
C ARG A 317 -1.97 10.03 -18.45
N PHE A 318 -1.14 9.34 -17.64
CA PHE A 318 -0.83 7.94 -17.89
C PHE A 318 -2.10 7.08 -17.91
N LEU A 319 -2.97 7.23 -16.89
CA LEU A 319 -4.24 6.49 -16.83
C LEU A 319 -5.18 6.84 -17.98
N GLU A 320 -5.34 8.11 -18.28
CA GLU A 320 -6.19 8.59 -19.39
C GLU A 320 -5.72 8.02 -20.73
N ASN A 321 -4.41 8.12 -21.01
CA ASN A 321 -3.83 7.59 -22.24
C ASN A 321 -4.00 6.07 -22.33
N ALA A 322 -3.75 5.35 -21.22
CA ALA A 322 -3.88 3.90 -21.18
C ALA A 322 -5.34 3.45 -21.44
N LEU A 323 -6.32 4.16 -20.87
CA LEU A 323 -7.73 3.83 -21.02
C LEU A 323 -8.30 4.24 -22.38
N THR A 324 -7.78 5.31 -23.00
CA THR A 324 -8.25 5.82 -24.30
C THR A 324 -7.43 5.34 -25.48
N ALA A 325 -6.33 4.60 -25.24
CA ALA A 325 -5.54 4.00 -26.31
C ALA A 325 -6.46 3.26 -27.30
N LYS A 326 -6.31 3.55 -28.58
CA LYS A 326 -7.01 2.77 -29.61
C LYS A 326 -6.35 1.41 -29.72
N ASP A 327 -7.15 0.37 -29.86
CA ASP A 327 -6.63 -0.95 -30.20
C ASP A 327 -5.94 -0.83 -31.56
N GLU A 328 -4.62 -0.96 -31.59
CA GLU A 328 -3.91 -1.12 -32.86
C GLU A 328 -4.32 -2.48 -33.43
N GLN A 329 -5.16 -2.43 -34.46
CA GLN A 329 -5.64 -3.59 -35.23
C GLN A 329 -4.50 -4.28 -35.98
#